data_161e3f107037079316101eb71cdc36c9
#
_entry.id   161e3f107037079316101eb71cdc36c9
#
_cell.length_a   1.000
_cell.length_b   1.000
_cell.length_c   1.000
_cell.angle_alpha   90.00
_cell.angle_beta   90.00
_cell.angle_gamma   90.00
#
_symmetry.space_group_name_H-M   'P 1'
#
loop_
_entity.id
_entity.type
_entity.pdbx_description
1 polymer ?
#
loop_
_entity_poly.entity_id
_entity_poly.type
_entity_poly.pdbx_seq_one_letter_code
_entity_poly.pdbx_strand_id
1 'polypeptide(L)'
;MNPSVSIVCSDPRLEAALSYALSKPGKQLRSQLCSSTAQMIAGKPLDSATRAGQAIEFLHTYSLIHDDLPSMDDDDLRRGQPTLHKKFDEATAILVGDGLQALAFEWITDTPQLSAPQQVRLIKLFSHAV
;
A
#
# COMPACT_ATOMS: atom_id res chain seq x y z
N MET A 1 -8.37 -9.19 9.41
CA MET A 1 -7.58 -8.54 10.46
C MET A 1 -6.64 -7.55 9.78
N ASN A 2 -6.82 -6.26 9.99
CA ASN A 2 -5.78 -5.31 9.58
C ASN A 2 -4.58 -5.55 10.51
N PRO A 3 -3.42 -5.94 10.00
CA PRO A 3 -2.22 -5.84 10.80
C PRO A 3 -2.09 -4.35 11.16
N SER A 4 -2.00 -4.07 12.43
CA SER A 4 -1.65 -2.74 12.90
C SER A 4 -0.28 -2.41 12.33
N VAL A 5 -0.27 -1.68 11.22
CA VAL A 5 0.95 -1.14 10.65
C VAL A 5 1.39 -0.08 11.64
N SER A 6 2.29 -0.45 12.53
CA SER A 6 2.95 0.49 13.43
C SER A 6 3.97 1.27 12.62
N ILE A 7 3.48 2.28 11.89
CA ILE A 7 4.37 3.21 11.21
C ILE A 7 4.80 4.23 12.26
N VAL A 8 6.05 4.16 12.65
CA VAL A 8 6.64 5.17 13.51
C VAL A 8 6.92 6.40 12.65
N CYS A 9 5.92 7.27 12.55
CA CYS A 9 6.10 8.59 11.96
C CYS A 9 6.39 9.57 13.08
N SER A 10 7.50 10.32 12.99
CA SER A 10 7.85 11.34 13.97
C SER A 10 7.01 12.62 13.87
N ASP A 11 6.27 12.77 12.77
CA ASP A 11 5.38 13.90 12.53
C ASP A 11 3.91 13.48 12.74
N PRO A 12 3.21 14.03 13.75
CA PRO A 12 1.81 13.67 14.02
C PRO A 12 0.85 13.98 12.88
N ARG A 13 1.16 14.97 12.03
CA ARG A 13 0.33 15.32 10.87
C ARG A 13 0.42 14.26 9.79
N LEU A 14 1.63 13.79 9.47
CA LEU A 14 1.86 12.72 8.52
C LEU A 14 1.26 11.40 9.02
N GLU A 15 1.37 11.10 10.32
CA GLU A 15 0.74 9.94 10.93
C GLU A 15 -0.80 9.96 10.78
N ALA A 16 -1.42 11.12 11.07
CA ALA A 16 -2.87 11.30 10.91
C ALA A 16 -3.30 11.17 9.46
N ALA A 17 -2.54 11.72 8.52
CA ALA A 17 -2.82 11.66 7.09
C ALA A 17 -2.67 10.23 6.56
N LEU A 18 -1.65 9.49 6.96
CA LEU A 18 -1.45 8.10 6.61
C LEU A 18 -2.57 7.21 7.17
N SER A 19 -2.94 7.41 8.43
CA SER A 19 -4.06 6.71 9.06
C SER A 19 -5.36 6.98 8.32
N TYR A 20 -5.59 8.22 7.88
CA TYR A 20 -6.75 8.59 7.07
C TYR A 20 -6.73 7.87 5.71
N ALA A 21 -5.58 7.84 5.01
CA ALA A 21 -5.44 7.15 3.73
C ALA A 21 -5.75 5.64 3.82
N LEU A 22 -5.35 5.00 4.92
CA LEU A 22 -5.54 3.57 5.16
C LEU A 22 -6.87 3.23 5.85
N SER A 23 -7.64 4.21 6.33
CA SER A 23 -8.86 3.98 7.10
C SER A 23 -10.00 3.33 6.32
N LYS A 24 -10.02 3.50 5.00
CA LYS A 24 -11.02 2.89 4.10
C LYS A 24 -10.34 2.06 3.01
N PRO A 25 -9.86 0.88 3.36
CA PRO A 25 -9.39 -0.05 2.34
C PRO A 25 -10.54 -0.32 1.38
N GLY A 26 -10.28 -0.23 0.07
CA GLY A 26 -11.28 -0.57 -0.94
C GLY A 26 -11.64 -2.06 -0.89
N LYS A 27 -12.06 -2.60 -2.04
CA LYS A 27 -12.40 -4.02 -2.16
C LYS A 27 -11.20 -4.96 -1.99
N GLN A 28 -9.99 -4.43 -1.92
CA GLN A 28 -8.73 -5.19 -1.79
C GLN A 28 -8.60 -6.36 -2.78
N LEU A 29 -9.06 -6.13 -4.01
CA LEU A 29 -9.13 -7.19 -5.04
C LEU A 29 -7.73 -7.70 -5.42
N ARG A 30 -6.72 -6.82 -5.39
CA ARG A 30 -5.35 -7.17 -5.75
C ARG A 30 -4.74 -8.11 -4.72
N SER A 31 -4.91 -7.81 -3.45
CA SER A 31 -4.43 -8.68 -2.36
C SER A 31 -5.17 -10.01 -2.32
N GLN A 32 -6.50 -9.99 -2.57
CA GLN A 32 -7.29 -11.22 -2.65
C GLN A 32 -6.85 -12.10 -3.82
N LEU A 33 -6.62 -11.50 -5.00
CA LEU A 33 -6.13 -12.23 -6.17
C LEU A 33 -4.75 -12.86 -5.91
N CYS A 34 -3.83 -12.09 -5.32
CA CYS A 34 -2.51 -12.59 -4.95
C CYS A 34 -2.61 -13.80 -4.01
N SER A 35 -3.35 -13.66 -2.92
CA SER A 35 -3.51 -14.72 -1.91
C SER A 35 -4.23 -15.94 -2.45
N SER A 36 -5.31 -15.76 -3.23
CA SER A 36 -6.07 -16.86 -3.80
C SER A 36 -5.28 -17.64 -4.84
N THR A 37 -4.51 -16.95 -5.70
CA THR A 37 -3.65 -17.60 -6.69
C THR A 37 -2.55 -18.42 -6.01
N ALA A 38 -1.90 -17.85 -5.00
CA ALA A 38 -0.87 -18.54 -4.25
C ALA A 38 -1.44 -19.77 -3.52
N GLN A 39 -2.62 -19.63 -2.90
CA GLN A 39 -3.30 -20.74 -2.24
C GLN A 39 -3.69 -21.85 -3.22
N MET A 40 -4.17 -21.49 -4.40
CA MET A 40 -4.53 -22.47 -5.45
C MET A 40 -3.32 -23.28 -5.89
N ILE A 41 -2.16 -22.65 -6.04
CA ILE A 41 -0.91 -23.32 -6.47
C ILE A 41 -0.32 -24.16 -5.32
N ALA A 42 -0.31 -23.63 -4.10
CA ALA A 42 0.31 -24.29 -2.95
C ALA A 42 -0.60 -25.32 -2.26
N GLY A 43 -1.90 -25.36 -2.57
CA GLY A 43 -2.88 -26.21 -1.91
C GLY A 43 -3.25 -25.77 -0.48
N LYS A 44 -2.69 -24.65 0.01
CA LYS A 44 -2.93 -24.09 1.36
C LYS A 44 -2.69 -22.59 1.37
N PRO A 45 -3.28 -21.85 2.35
CA PRO A 45 -2.97 -20.44 2.56
C PRO A 45 -1.48 -20.24 2.86
N LEU A 46 -0.93 -19.13 2.36
CA LEU A 46 0.47 -18.72 2.58
C LEU A 46 0.52 -17.31 3.19
N ASP A 47 1.15 -17.17 4.36
CA ASP A 47 1.35 -15.86 5.00
C ASP A 47 2.19 -14.92 4.11
N SER A 48 3.14 -15.48 3.39
CA SER A 48 3.95 -14.74 2.41
C SER A 48 3.09 -14.10 1.31
N ALA A 49 2.07 -14.79 0.81
CA ALA A 49 1.17 -14.25 -0.21
C ALA A 49 0.26 -13.17 0.37
N THR A 50 -0.19 -13.33 1.61
CA THR A 50 -0.97 -12.31 2.32
C THR A 50 -0.15 -11.04 2.50
N ARG A 51 1.10 -11.18 2.91
CA ARG A 51 2.04 -10.06 3.09
C ARG A 51 2.33 -9.33 1.77
N ALA A 52 2.63 -10.08 0.71
CA ALA A 52 2.85 -9.52 -0.62
C ALA A 52 1.58 -8.81 -1.16
N GLY A 53 0.41 -9.40 -0.93
CA GLY A 53 -0.88 -8.79 -1.30
C GLY A 53 -1.12 -7.45 -0.59
N GLN A 54 -0.75 -7.33 0.68
CA GLN A 54 -0.84 -6.07 1.43
C GLN A 54 0.12 -5.00 0.85
N ALA A 55 1.35 -5.39 0.49
CA ALA A 55 2.30 -4.49 -0.16
C ALA A 55 1.74 -3.95 -1.49
N ILE A 56 1.04 -4.78 -2.28
CA ILE A 56 0.35 -4.35 -3.51
C ILE A 56 -0.74 -3.30 -3.19
N GLU A 57 -1.49 -3.46 -2.11
CA GLU A 57 -2.52 -2.48 -1.73
C GLU A 57 -1.91 -1.15 -1.25
N PHE A 58 -0.72 -1.16 -0.63
CA PHE A 58 0.01 0.08 -0.32
C PHE A 58 0.43 0.82 -1.58
N LEU A 59 0.99 0.12 -2.57
CA LEU A 59 1.32 0.71 -3.87
C LEU A 59 0.07 1.26 -4.57
N HIS A 60 -1.03 0.52 -4.54
CA HIS A 60 -2.27 1.00 -5.11
C HIS A 60 -2.81 2.25 -4.40
N THR A 61 -2.71 2.29 -3.06
CA THR A 61 -3.14 3.47 -2.30
C THR A 61 -2.24 4.69 -2.61
N TYR A 62 -0.93 4.48 -2.69
CA TYR A 62 0.02 5.50 -3.15
C TYR A 62 -0.38 6.07 -4.51
N SER A 63 -0.60 5.21 -5.52
CA SER A 63 -0.94 5.67 -6.87
C SER A 63 -2.24 6.50 -6.87
N LEU A 64 -3.26 6.07 -6.11
CA LEU A 64 -4.51 6.81 -6.02
C LEU A 64 -4.35 8.18 -5.35
N ILE A 65 -3.50 8.30 -4.31
CA ILE A 65 -3.24 9.58 -3.65
C ILE A 65 -2.56 10.55 -4.62
N HIS A 66 -1.61 10.08 -5.42
CA HIS A 66 -0.92 10.93 -6.38
C HIS A 66 -1.78 11.25 -7.60
N ASP A 67 -2.60 10.30 -8.08
CA ASP A 67 -3.55 10.55 -9.17
C ASP A 67 -4.58 11.62 -8.79
N ASP A 68 -5.01 11.69 -7.51
CA ASP A 68 -5.97 12.69 -7.04
C ASP A 68 -5.43 14.12 -6.99
N LEU A 69 -4.10 14.33 -7.08
CA LEU A 69 -3.50 15.67 -6.97
C LEU A 69 -3.96 16.62 -8.08
N PRO A 70 -3.97 17.96 -7.83
CA PRO A 70 -4.36 18.95 -8.83
C PRO A 70 -3.55 18.92 -10.13
N SER A 71 -2.30 18.44 -10.07
CA SER A 71 -1.43 18.28 -11.23
C SER A 71 -1.70 17.01 -12.04
N MET A 72 -2.59 16.15 -11.56
CA MET A 72 -2.99 14.89 -12.18
C MET A 72 -4.48 14.91 -12.52
N ASP A 73 -5.32 14.11 -11.87
CA ASP A 73 -6.76 14.01 -12.15
C ASP A 73 -7.60 15.11 -11.47
N ASP A 74 -7.02 15.80 -10.47
CA ASP A 74 -7.66 16.89 -9.69
C ASP A 74 -9.00 16.47 -9.06
N ASP A 75 -9.03 15.31 -8.44
CA ASP A 75 -10.23 14.76 -7.80
C ASP A 75 -10.43 15.33 -6.40
N ASP A 76 -11.63 15.84 -6.11
CA ASP A 76 -11.99 16.34 -4.78
C ASP A 76 -12.44 15.23 -3.83
N LEU A 77 -13.03 14.16 -4.37
CA LEU A 77 -13.61 13.07 -3.59
C LEU A 77 -13.15 11.70 -4.11
N ARG A 78 -12.83 10.79 -3.18
CA ARG A 78 -12.57 9.38 -3.47
C ARG A 78 -13.34 8.49 -2.50
N ARG A 79 -14.13 7.56 -3.05
CA ARG A 79 -15.00 6.67 -2.27
C ARG A 79 -15.93 7.43 -1.30
N GLY A 80 -16.45 8.58 -1.75
CA GLY A 80 -17.35 9.43 -0.97
C GLY A 80 -16.68 10.23 0.16
N GLN A 81 -15.35 10.31 0.18
CA GLN A 81 -14.61 11.12 1.14
C GLN A 81 -13.68 12.11 0.43
N PRO A 82 -13.35 13.25 1.06
CA PRO A 82 -12.33 14.15 0.54
C PRO A 82 -11.04 13.40 0.23
N THR A 83 -10.41 13.73 -0.90
CA THR A 83 -9.08 13.24 -1.24
C THR A 83 -8.05 13.77 -0.24
N LEU A 84 -6.88 13.14 -0.17
CA LEU A 84 -5.91 13.44 0.88
C LEU A 84 -5.44 14.89 0.82
N HIS A 85 -5.20 15.44 -0.39
CA HIS A 85 -4.79 16.82 -0.57
C HIS A 85 -5.89 17.83 -0.21
N LYS A 86 -7.17 17.46 -0.33
CA LYS A 86 -8.29 18.31 0.11
C LYS A 86 -8.50 18.24 1.63
N LYS A 87 -8.25 17.09 2.24
CA LYS A 87 -8.40 16.90 3.69
C LYS A 87 -7.25 17.53 4.48
N PHE A 88 -6.03 17.49 3.95
CA PHE A 88 -4.83 18.04 4.59
C PHE A 88 -4.24 19.16 3.71
N ASP A 89 -3.33 18.84 2.81
CA ASP A 89 -2.74 19.68 1.76
C ASP A 89 -1.97 18.83 0.75
N GLU A 90 -1.52 19.44 -0.35
CA GLU A 90 -0.81 18.77 -1.43
C GLU A 90 0.54 18.20 -0.96
N ALA A 91 1.31 18.95 -0.18
CA ALA A 91 2.62 18.51 0.31
C ALA A 91 2.48 17.27 1.20
N THR A 92 1.49 17.26 2.09
CA THR A 92 1.16 16.11 2.94
C THR A 92 0.75 14.91 2.08
N ALA A 93 -0.06 15.11 1.04
CA ALA A 93 -0.50 14.03 0.15
C ALA A 93 0.69 13.42 -0.60
N ILE A 94 1.60 14.23 -1.13
CA ILE A 94 2.83 13.77 -1.80
C ILE A 94 3.67 12.94 -0.84
N LEU A 95 3.97 13.45 0.35
CA LEU A 95 4.81 12.76 1.33
C LEU A 95 4.20 11.44 1.81
N VAL A 96 2.87 11.39 2.00
CA VAL A 96 2.18 10.15 2.38
C VAL A 96 2.23 9.12 1.25
N GLY A 97 2.06 9.57 0.00
CA GLY A 97 2.20 8.69 -1.16
C GLY A 97 3.60 8.08 -1.24
N ASP A 98 4.64 8.92 -1.17
CA ASP A 98 6.04 8.48 -1.19
C ASP A 98 6.34 7.51 -0.03
N GLY A 99 5.83 7.82 1.15
CA GLY A 99 5.97 6.94 2.33
C GLY A 99 5.31 5.58 2.14
N LEU A 100 4.12 5.53 1.54
CA LEU A 100 3.42 4.28 1.23
C LEU A 100 4.16 3.43 0.19
N GLN A 101 4.78 4.07 -0.81
CA GLN A 101 5.61 3.39 -1.78
C GLN A 101 6.82 2.74 -1.09
N ALA A 102 7.56 3.48 -0.28
CA ALA A 102 8.69 2.97 0.48
C ALA A 102 8.27 1.82 1.41
N LEU A 103 7.16 1.98 2.14
CA LEU A 103 6.59 0.98 3.02
C LEU A 103 6.22 -0.31 2.28
N ALA A 104 5.71 -0.22 1.06
CA ALA A 104 5.39 -1.40 0.27
C ALA A 104 6.62 -2.27 -0.01
N PHE A 105 7.76 -1.65 -0.31
CA PHE A 105 9.03 -2.37 -0.49
C PHE A 105 9.58 -2.93 0.82
N GLU A 106 9.54 -2.17 1.91
CA GLU A 106 9.90 -2.67 3.23
C GLU A 106 9.07 -3.89 3.62
N TRP A 107 7.75 -3.82 3.38
CA TRP A 107 6.81 -4.91 3.67
C TRP A 107 7.17 -6.21 2.95
N ILE A 108 7.76 -6.13 1.75
CA ILE A 108 8.25 -7.29 0.99
C ILE A 108 9.52 -7.87 1.61
N THR A 109 10.43 -7.04 2.10
CA THR A 109 11.68 -7.51 2.73
C THR A 109 11.41 -8.29 4.01
N ASP A 110 10.32 -7.98 4.70
CA ASP A 110 9.87 -8.66 5.91
C ASP A 110 8.88 -9.82 5.64
N THR A 111 8.77 -10.26 4.40
CA THR A 111 7.83 -11.32 4.05
C THR A 111 8.26 -12.64 4.67
N PRO A 112 7.44 -13.25 5.55
CA PRO A 112 7.79 -14.48 6.23
C PRO A 112 7.91 -15.65 5.26
N GLN A 113 8.70 -16.66 5.62
CA GLN A 113 8.87 -17.92 4.88
C GLN A 113 9.53 -17.78 3.50
N LEU A 114 10.03 -16.60 3.14
CA LEU A 114 10.81 -16.40 1.93
C LEU A 114 12.30 -16.26 2.25
N SER A 115 13.11 -16.91 1.44
CA SER A 115 14.57 -16.71 1.47
C SER A 115 14.94 -15.34 0.88
N ALA A 116 16.13 -14.83 1.25
CA ALA A 116 16.62 -13.55 0.72
C ALA A 116 16.62 -13.49 -0.84
N PRO A 117 17.03 -14.52 -1.59
CA PRO A 117 16.93 -14.52 -3.04
C PRO A 117 15.47 -14.39 -3.56
N GLN A 118 14.50 -15.01 -2.87
CA GLN A 118 13.09 -14.91 -3.22
C GLN A 118 12.55 -13.50 -2.94
N GLN A 119 12.93 -12.88 -1.82
CA GLN A 119 12.58 -11.50 -1.49
C GLN A 119 13.14 -10.52 -2.53
N VAL A 120 14.41 -10.67 -2.92
CA VAL A 120 15.02 -9.85 -3.99
C VAL A 120 14.27 -10.01 -5.31
N ARG A 121 13.87 -11.24 -5.66
CA ARG A 121 13.07 -11.48 -6.88
C ARG A 121 11.70 -10.80 -6.82
N LEU A 122 11.03 -10.83 -5.66
CA LEU A 122 9.77 -10.12 -5.46
C LEU A 122 9.97 -8.60 -5.60
N ILE A 123 10.98 -8.02 -4.98
CA ILE A 123 11.30 -6.60 -5.09
C ILE A 123 11.49 -6.22 -6.56
N LYS A 124 12.24 -7.04 -7.32
CA LYS A 124 12.44 -6.82 -8.76
C LYS A 124 11.10 -6.82 -9.53
N LEU A 125 10.23 -7.79 -9.27
CA LEU A 125 8.91 -7.85 -9.89
C LEU A 125 8.06 -6.62 -9.53
N PHE A 126 8.08 -6.22 -8.27
CA PHE A 126 7.37 -5.04 -7.78
C PHE A 126 7.84 -3.76 -8.46
N SER A 127 9.16 -3.56 -8.54
CA SER A 127 9.75 -2.36 -9.16
C SER A 127 9.48 -2.24 -10.66
N HIS A 128 9.14 -3.32 -11.33
CA HIS A 128 8.71 -3.30 -12.74
C HIS A 128 7.22 -2.98 -12.93
N ALA A 129 6.43 -3.10 -11.87
CA ALA A 129 4.98 -2.93 -11.90
C ALA A 129 4.51 -1.53 -11.44
N VAL A 130 5.44 -0.68 -10.96
CA VAL A 130 5.18 0.66 -10.42
C VAL A 130 5.47 1.75 -11.45
#